data_c1dfcde9a044967a03dce77186b60edc
#
_entry.id   c1dfcde9a044967a03dce77186b60edc
#
_cell.length_a   1.000
_cell.length_b   1.000
_cell.length_c   1.000
_cell.angle_alpha   90.00
_cell.angle_beta   90.00
_cell.angle_gamma   90.00
#
_symmetry.space_group_name_H-M   'P 1'
#
loop_
_entity.id
_entity.type
_entity.pdbx_description
1 polymer ?
#
loop_
_entity_poly.entity_id
_entity_poly.type
_entity_poly.pdbx_seq_one_letter_code
_entity_poly.pdbx_strand_id
1 'polypeptide(L)'
;ALLFLFLCTISLVGCSSVDVKHTAVVAVTQEDVDIPEQELLDVGILIFTPGLENIDQLDDDELVFPEIRLAEANFFPYLLMESLQSSSAWGAVRVVPAGHNSVEVLVAGHIIKSDGELMVLKIDVVDATGRAWFSKEYSQKASKYSPQEATVTYKNG
;
A
#
# COMPACT_ATOMS: atom_id res chain seq x y z
N ALA A 1 -46.65 -36.16 7.23
CA ALA A 1 -45.79 -36.03 6.03
C ALA A 1 -45.79 -34.60 5.47
N LEU A 2 -46.93 -33.92 5.43
CA LEU A 2 -47.03 -32.54 4.87
C LEU A 2 -46.35 -31.49 5.73
N LEU A 3 -46.32 -31.64 7.05
CA LEU A 3 -45.71 -30.73 8.01
C LEU A 3 -44.15 -30.79 7.95
N PHE A 4 -43.62 -31.96 7.60
CA PHE A 4 -42.18 -32.17 7.45
C PHE A 4 -41.63 -31.56 6.16
N LEU A 5 -42.44 -31.45 5.12
CA LEU A 5 -42.07 -30.83 3.84
C LEU A 5 -41.99 -29.30 3.95
N PHE A 6 -42.78 -28.69 4.84
CA PHE A 6 -42.82 -27.24 5.04
C PHE A 6 -41.61 -26.72 5.89
N LEU A 7 -41.01 -27.60 6.70
CA LEU A 7 -39.88 -27.25 7.54
C LEU A 7 -38.55 -27.25 6.77
N CYS A 8 -38.47 -27.87 5.59
CA CYS A 8 -37.27 -28.01 4.80
C CYS A 8 -36.99 -26.81 3.84
N THR A 9 -37.95 -25.86 3.70
CA THR A 9 -37.84 -24.75 2.74
C THR A 9 -37.30 -23.45 3.34
N ILE A 10 -36.91 -23.40 4.64
CA ILE A 10 -36.48 -22.16 5.33
C ILE A 10 -34.95 -22.04 5.43
N SER A 11 -34.18 -23.01 4.91
CA SER A 11 -32.70 -23.05 5.13
C SER A 11 -31.87 -22.44 4.02
N LEU A 12 -32.39 -21.58 3.15
CA LEU A 12 -31.68 -21.01 1.99
C LEU A 12 -31.56 -19.50 2.04
N VAL A 13 -31.29 -18.91 3.21
CA VAL A 13 -30.98 -17.47 3.28
C VAL A 13 -29.66 -17.29 4.00
N GLY A 14 -28.59 -16.98 3.28
CA GLY A 14 -27.37 -16.56 3.91
C GLY A 14 -26.09 -16.70 3.09
N CYS A 15 -26.05 -16.24 1.84
CA CYS A 15 -24.79 -15.77 1.28
C CYS A 15 -24.75 -14.25 1.42
N SER A 16 -24.11 -13.75 2.48
CA SER A 16 -23.71 -12.36 2.54
C SER A 16 -22.52 -12.19 1.58
N SER A 17 -22.75 -11.56 0.45
CA SER A 17 -21.69 -11.13 -0.44
C SER A 17 -20.86 -10.06 0.29
N VAL A 18 -19.62 -10.37 0.62
CA VAL A 18 -18.65 -9.37 1.03
C VAL A 18 -18.33 -8.53 -0.21
N ASP A 19 -18.75 -7.28 -0.19
CA ASP A 19 -18.45 -6.33 -1.26
C ASP A 19 -16.99 -5.91 -1.14
N VAL A 20 -16.11 -6.57 -1.88
CA VAL A 20 -14.69 -6.22 -1.94
C VAL A 20 -14.57 -4.96 -2.79
N LYS A 21 -14.36 -3.82 -2.13
CA LYS A 21 -14.09 -2.54 -2.81
C LYS A 21 -12.70 -2.58 -3.42
N HIS A 22 -12.65 -2.66 -4.73
CA HIS A 22 -11.40 -2.48 -5.47
C HIS A 22 -11.10 -0.98 -5.58
N THR A 23 -9.96 -0.56 -5.05
CA THR A 23 -9.40 0.77 -5.32
C THR A 23 -8.92 0.79 -6.78
N ALA A 24 -9.32 1.81 -7.55
CA ALA A 24 -8.83 1.97 -8.90
C ALA A 24 -7.31 2.11 -8.89
N VAL A 25 -6.62 1.22 -9.57
CA VAL A 25 -5.17 1.31 -9.76
C VAL A 25 -4.93 2.46 -10.75
N VAL A 26 -4.25 3.51 -10.30
CA VAL A 26 -3.78 4.57 -11.21
C VAL A 26 -2.74 3.95 -12.14
N ALA A 27 -2.94 4.08 -13.44
CA ALA A 27 -1.98 3.58 -14.43
C ALA A 27 -0.61 4.24 -14.19
N VAL A 28 0.44 3.41 -14.12
CA VAL A 28 1.81 3.91 -14.02
C VAL A 28 2.15 4.64 -15.31
N THR A 29 2.51 5.93 -15.19
CA THR A 29 2.99 6.70 -16.34
C THR A 29 4.39 6.21 -16.68
N GLN A 30 4.55 5.61 -17.84
CA GLN A 30 5.87 5.29 -18.39
C GLN A 30 6.38 6.50 -19.17
N GLU A 31 7.61 6.92 -18.91
CA GLU A 31 8.29 7.82 -19.81
C GLU A 31 8.79 7.04 -21.04
N ASP A 32 8.66 7.64 -22.22
CA ASP A 32 9.04 7.04 -23.53
C ASP A 32 10.58 7.06 -23.75
N VAL A 33 11.36 6.91 -22.67
CA VAL A 33 12.82 6.88 -22.73
C VAL A 33 13.27 5.42 -22.63
N ASP A 34 13.86 4.92 -23.71
CA ASP A 34 14.48 3.60 -23.73
C ASP A 34 15.82 3.67 -22.99
N ILE A 35 15.81 3.29 -21.69
CA ILE A 35 17.01 3.23 -20.86
C ILE A 35 17.69 1.88 -21.10
N PRO A 36 18.98 1.86 -21.48
CA PRO A 36 19.72 0.61 -21.63
C PRO A 36 19.68 -0.22 -20.33
N GLU A 37 19.51 -1.52 -20.43
CA GLU A 37 19.39 -2.43 -19.28
C GLU A 37 20.54 -2.29 -18.27
N GLN A 38 21.75 -1.98 -18.77
CA GLN A 38 22.94 -1.79 -17.92
C GLN A 38 22.92 -0.50 -17.11
N GLU A 39 22.03 0.43 -17.41
CA GLU A 39 21.87 1.73 -16.73
C GLU A 39 20.66 1.73 -15.78
N LEU A 40 19.85 0.66 -15.77
CA LEU A 40 18.73 0.51 -14.86
C LEU A 40 19.24 0.27 -13.43
N LEU A 41 18.72 1.04 -12.48
CA LEU A 41 19.08 0.93 -11.06
C LEU A 41 18.26 -0.17 -10.36
N ASP A 42 18.93 -0.97 -9.52
CA ASP A 42 18.27 -1.95 -8.64
C ASP A 42 17.64 -1.24 -7.44
N VAL A 43 16.39 -1.61 -7.13
CA VAL A 43 15.60 -1.01 -6.06
C VAL A 43 15.32 -2.03 -4.96
N GLY A 44 15.68 -1.69 -3.72
CA GLY A 44 15.27 -2.39 -2.51
C GLY A 44 14.14 -1.64 -1.81
N ILE A 45 13.08 -2.34 -1.45
CA ILE A 45 11.97 -1.78 -0.70
C ILE A 45 11.96 -2.43 0.67
N LEU A 46 12.10 -1.65 1.73
CA LEU A 46 12.02 -2.15 3.10
C LEU A 46 10.57 -2.53 3.44
N ILE A 47 10.40 -3.47 4.36
CA ILE A 47 9.13 -3.63 5.06
C ILE A 47 8.77 -2.29 5.70
N PHE A 48 7.54 -1.83 5.53
CA PHE A 48 7.14 -0.52 6.02
C PHE A 48 7.02 -0.51 7.55
N THR A 49 7.27 0.65 8.15
CA THR A 49 7.02 0.85 9.58
C THR A 49 5.51 1.01 9.79
N PRO A 50 4.88 0.23 10.69
CA PRO A 50 3.43 0.25 10.88
C PRO A 50 2.90 1.50 11.58
N GLY A 51 3.77 2.34 12.18
CA GLY A 51 3.38 3.56 12.88
C GLY A 51 2.61 3.31 14.18
N LEU A 52 3.05 2.32 14.95
CA LEU A 52 2.41 1.92 16.22
C LEU A 52 3.15 2.43 17.46
N GLU A 53 4.23 3.19 17.30
CA GLU A 53 5.12 3.60 18.38
C GLU A 53 4.44 4.48 19.42
N ASN A 54 3.40 5.21 19.04
CA ASN A 54 2.67 6.15 19.90
C ASN A 54 1.18 5.81 19.99
N ILE A 55 0.80 4.55 19.82
CA ILE A 55 -0.60 4.12 19.80
C ILE A 55 -1.36 4.51 21.07
N ASP A 56 -0.67 4.51 22.23
CA ASP A 56 -1.24 4.88 23.54
C ASP A 56 -1.48 6.40 23.68
N GLN A 57 -1.01 7.22 22.73
CA GLN A 57 -1.15 8.67 22.72
C GLN A 57 -2.16 9.16 21.68
N LEU A 58 -2.78 8.25 20.95
CA LEU A 58 -3.81 8.58 19.98
C LEU A 58 -5.10 8.98 20.72
N ASP A 59 -5.85 9.90 20.13
CA ASP A 59 -7.16 10.29 20.65
C ASP A 59 -8.12 9.09 20.61
N ASP A 60 -9.04 9.01 21.59
CA ASP A 60 -10.03 7.93 21.71
C ASP A 60 -10.92 7.76 20.46
N ASP A 61 -10.96 8.77 19.60
CA ASP A 61 -11.71 8.78 18.34
C ASP A 61 -10.92 8.18 17.15
N GLU A 62 -9.62 7.88 17.32
CA GLU A 62 -8.79 7.34 16.26
C GLU A 62 -8.79 5.80 16.29
N LEU A 63 -9.54 5.20 15.38
CA LEU A 63 -9.63 3.74 15.23
C LEU A 63 -8.34 3.20 14.61
N VAL A 64 -7.47 2.64 15.46
CA VAL A 64 -6.25 1.92 15.03
C VAL A 64 -6.35 0.45 15.39
N PHE A 65 -6.20 -0.41 14.40
CA PHE A 65 -6.15 -1.86 14.57
C PHE A 65 -4.71 -2.34 14.33
N PRO A 66 -3.95 -2.67 15.40
CA PRO A 66 -2.52 -3.02 15.27
C PRO A 66 -2.26 -4.18 14.31
N GLU A 67 -3.13 -5.19 14.29
CA GLU A 67 -2.99 -6.35 13.41
C GLU A 67 -3.15 -5.97 11.94
N ILE A 68 -4.07 -5.04 11.64
CA ILE A 68 -4.27 -4.52 10.28
C ILE A 68 -3.05 -3.70 9.87
N ARG A 69 -2.54 -2.80 10.74
CA ARG A 69 -1.34 -2.02 10.49
C ARG A 69 -0.11 -2.88 10.21
N LEU A 70 0.07 -3.97 10.96
CA LEU A 70 1.15 -4.93 10.72
C LEU A 70 0.97 -5.65 9.38
N ALA A 71 -0.25 -6.03 9.02
CA ALA A 71 -0.54 -6.64 7.72
C ALA A 71 -0.27 -5.65 6.57
N GLU A 72 -0.72 -4.40 6.68
CA GLU A 72 -0.48 -3.32 5.71
C GLU A 72 1.02 -3.03 5.54
N ALA A 73 1.77 -2.95 6.65
CA ALA A 73 3.21 -2.72 6.64
C ALA A 73 3.99 -3.78 5.86
N ASN A 74 3.50 -5.02 5.85
CA ASN A 74 4.06 -6.10 5.04
C ASN A 74 3.53 -6.08 3.59
N PHE A 75 2.27 -5.71 3.36
CA PHE A 75 1.62 -5.81 2.06
C PHE A 75 1.99 -4.67 1.10
N PHE A 76 2.06 -3.43 1.58
CA PHE A 76 2.34 -2.27 0.73
C PHE A 76 3.69 -2.31 0.01
N PRO A 77 4.80 -2.80 0.62
CA PRO A 77 6.06 -3.00 -0.10
C PRO A 77 5.92 -3.89 -1.33
N TYR A 78 5.10 -4.94 -1.25
CA TYR A 78 4.87 -5.84 -2.39
C TYR A 78 4.06 -5.16 -3.49
N LEU A 79 3.02 -4.39 -3.16
CA LEU A 79 2.26 -3.61 -4.14
C LEU A 79 3.15 -2.57 -4.84
N LEU A 80 4.03 -1.91 -4.08
CA LEU A 80 4.98 -0.96 -4.64
C LEU A 80 5.98 -1.66 -5.55
N MET A 81 6.50 -2.82 -5.14
CA MET A 81 7.39 -3.65 -5.95
C MET A 81 6.73 -4.00 -7.29
N GLU A 82 5.51 -4.52 -7.28
CA GLU A 82 4.76 -4.87 -8.50
C GLU A 82 4.56 -3.64 -9.40
N SER A 83 4.23 -2.49 -8.82
CA SER A 83 4.04 -1.24 -9.56
C SER A 83 5.35 -0.77 -10.22
N LEU A 84 6.47 -0.80 -9.51
CA LEU A 84 7.78 -0.42 -10.04
C LEU A 84 8.26 -1.40 -11.11
N GLN A 85 8.08 -2.71 -10.91
CA GLN A 85 8.40 -3.73 -11.92
C GLN A 85 7.58 -3.54 -13.20
N SER A 86 6.30 -3.22 -13.07
CA SER A 86 5.40 -3.02 -14.23
C SER A 86 5.76 -1.77 -15.05
N SER A 87 6.48 -0.81 -14.47
CA SER A 87 6.94 0.39 -15.17
C SER A 87 8.07 0.14 -16.16
N SER A 88 8.80 -0.98 -16.02
CA SER A 88 10.01 -1.31 -16.79
C SER A 88 11.12 -0.24 -16.74
N ALA A 89 11.06 0.69 -15.79
CA ALA A 89 12.01 1.79 -15.65
C ALA A 89 13.16 1.48 -14.66
N TRP A 90 13.15 0.30 -14.05
CA TRP A 90 14.07 -0.13 -13.01
C TRP A 90 14.72 -1.47 -13.35
N GLY A 91 15.88 -1.72 -12.78
CA GLY A 91 16.51 -3.03 -12.79
C GLY A 91 15.74 -4.04 -11.93
N ALA A 92 16.43 -4.79 -11.08
CA ALA A 92 15.75 -5.69 -10.17
C ALA A 92 15.06 -4.90 -9.02
N VAL A 93 13.74 -5.07 -8.86
CA VAL A 93 12.99 -4.51 -7.74
C VAL A 93 12.64 -5.63 -6.77
N ARG A 94 13.00 -5.47 -5.49
CA ARG A 94 12.83 -6.52 -4.47
C ARG A 94 12.43 -5.93 -3.13
N VAL A 95 11.58 -6.65 -2.39
CA VAL A 95 11.39 -6.38 -0.96
C VAL A 95 12.58 -6.96 -0.21
N VAL A 96 13.23 -6.15 0.61
CA VAL A 96 14.48 -6.49 1.31
C VAL A 96 14.36 -6.26 2.82
N PRO A 97 15.07 -7.03 3.65
CA PRO A 97 15.09 -6.81 5.10
C PRO A 97 15.85 -5.53 5.45
N ALA A 98 15.61 -5.02 6.65
CA ALA A 98 16.36 -3.91 7.21
C ALA A 98 17.87 -4.23 7.28
N GLY A 99 18.70 -3.22 6.94
CA GLY A 99 20.15 -3.38 6.91
C GLY A 99 20.71 -3.96 5.60
N HIS A 100 19.86 -4.21 4.61
CA HIS A 100 20.30 -4.62 3.27
C HIS A 100 20.84 -3.40 2.50
N ASN A 101 22.12 -3.47 2.08
CA ASN A 101 22.82 -2.34 1.45
C ASN A 101 23.32 -2.67 0.02
N SER A 102 22.85 -3.76 -0.58
CA SER A 102 23.32 -4.22 -1.90
C SER A 102 22.34 -3.83 -3.02
N VAL A 103 21.83 -2.59 -2.97
CA VAL A 103 20.94 -2.00 -3.98
C VAL A 103 21.38 -0.55 -4.23
N GLU A 104 21.13 -0.03 -5.43
CA GLU A 104 21.45 1.35 -5.77
C GLU A 104 20.45 2.34 -5.17
N VAL A 105 19.20 1.92 -5.03
CA VAL A 105 18.12 2.75 -4.47
C VAL A 105 17.40 1.99 -3.38
N LEU A 106 17.22 2.62 -2.22
CA LEU A 106 16.49 2.08 -1.09
C LEU A 106 15.24 2.92 -0.82
N VAL A 107 14.11 2.25 -0.74
CA VAL A 107 12.80 2.84 -0.42
C VAL A 107 12.36 2.38 0.97
N ALA A 108 12.07 3.34 1.82
CA ALA A 108 11.47 3.11 3.14
C ALA A 108 10.06 3.72 3.18
N GLY A 109 9.12 3.03 3.79
CA GLY A 109 7.77 3.51 3.99
C GLY A 109 7.37 3.53 5.45
N HIS A 110 6.56 4.51 5.81
CA HIS A 110 6.01 4.66 7.15
C HIS A 110 4.51 4.91 7.06
N ILE A 111 3.70 4.11 7.74
CA ILE A 111 2.25 4.29 7.80
C ILE A 111 1.96 5.29 8.90
N ILE A 112 1.59 6.52 8.51
CA ILE A 112 1.23 7.58 9.46
C ILE A 112 -0.21 7.36 9.95
N LYS A 113 -1.12 7.10 9.01
CA LYS A 113 -2.53 6.89 9.30
C LYS A 113 -3.12 5.81 8.39
N SER A 114 -3.95 4.94 8.96
CA SER A 114 -4.82 4.00 8.24
C SER A 114 -5.98 3.64 9.15
N ASP A 115 -7.14 4.25 8.91
CA ASP A 115 -8.36 4.10 9.72
C ASP A 115 -9.54 3.54 8.91
N GLY A 116 -9.27 3.11 7.67
CA GLY A 116 -10.28 2.61 6.73
C GLY A 116 -11.00 3.72 5.96
N GLU A 117 -10.88 4.99 6.35
CA GLU A 117 -11.38 6.15 5.60
C GLU A 117 -10.23 6.94 4.96
N LEU A 118 -9.16 7.15 5.68
CA LEU A 118 -7.98 7.90 5.25
C LEU A 118 -6.73 7.04 5.41
N MET A 119 -5.95 6.95 4.33
CA MET A 119 -4.61 6.39 4.31
C MET A 119 -3.61 7.53 4.18
N VAL A 120 -2.59 7.58 5.05
CA VAL A 120 -1.45 8.50 4.94
C VAL A 120 -0.16 7.70 5.08
N LEU A 121 0.66 7.77 4.03
CA LEU A 121 1.96 7.11 3.96
C LEU A 121 3.05 8.16 3.79
N LYS A 122 4.16 8.00 4.50
CA LYS A 122 5.40 8.71 4.22
C LYS A 122 6.35 7.76 3.50
N ILE A 123 6.92 8.21 2.40
CA ILE A 123 7.90 7.47 1.60
C ILE A 123 9.20 8.26 1.57
N ASP A 124 10.27 7.61 1.98
CA ASP A 124 11.64 8.11 1.95
C ASP A 124 12.44 7.29 0.94
N VAL A 125 13.18 7.96 0.06
CA VAL A 125 14.03 7.32 -0.94
C VAL A 125 15.46 7.85 -0.82
N VAL A 126 16.41 6.93 -0.70
CA VAL A 126 17.84 7.23 -0.61
C VAL A 126 18.62 6.39 -1.61
N ASP A 127 19.76 6.90 -2.09
CA ASP A 127 20.67 6.10 -2.91
C ASP A 127 21.75 5.37 -2.07
N ALA A 128 22.51 4.51 -2.71
CA ALA A 128 23.60 3.75 -2.07
C ALA A 128 24.68 4.62 -1.43
N THR A 129 24.78 5.91 -1.79
CA THR A 129 25.70 6.87 -1.18
C THR A 129 25.14 7.50 0.10
N GLY A 130 23.88 7.22 0.43
CA GLY A 130 23.15 7.82 1.56
C GLY A 130 22.51 9.18 1.23
N ARG A 131 22.53 9.62 -0.03
CA ARG A 131 21.89 10.86 -0.44
C ARG A 131 20.38 10.64 -0.55
N ALA A 132 19.59 11.46 0.13
CA ALA A 132 18.16 11.48 -0.01
C ALA A 132 17.75 12.04 -1.38
N TRP A 133 16.92 11.28 -2.10
CA TRP A 133 16.28 11.74 -3.33
C TRP A 133 15.04 12.56 -3.00
N PHE A 134 14.17 12.02 -2.15
CA PHE A 134 13.01 12.73 -1.60
C PHE A 134 12.50 12.07 -0.32
N SER A 135 11.70 12.84 0.40
CA SER A 135 10.85 12.40 1.50
C SER A 135 9.49 13.04 1.29
N LYS A 136 8.43 12.24 1.10
CA LYS A 136 7.09 12.76 0.77
C LYS A 136 6.01 12.02 1.51
N GLU A 137 4.95 12.76 1.89
CA GLU A 137 3.71 12.21 2.39
C GLU A 137 2.67 12.13 1.27
N TYR A 138 1.98 11.00 1.23
CA TYR A 138 0.89 10.71 0.32
C TYR A 138 -0.36 10.43 1.13
N SER A 139 -1.47 11.06 0.78
CA SER A 139 -2.75 10.80 1.43
C SER A 139 -3.83 10.43 0.43
N GLN A 140 -4.64 9.44 0.79
CA GLN A 140 -5.73 8.94 -0.03
C GLN A 140 -6.95 8.68 0.84
N LYS A 141 -8.10 9.25 0.47
CA LYS A 141 -9.39 8.91 1.07
C LYS A 141 -10.04 7.73 0.36
N ALA A 142 -10.61 6.81 1.16
CA ALA A 142 -11.46 5.76 0.62
C ALA A 142 -12.74 6.40 0.04
N SER A 143 -12.99 6.18 -1.26
CA SER A 143 -14.21 6.67 -1.89
C SER A 143 -15.28 5.59 -1.93
N LYS A 144 -16.46 5.89 -1.41
CA LYS A 144 -17.62 4.98 -1.47
C LYS A 144 -18.23 4.87 -2.88
N TYR A 145 -17.95 5.83 -3.77
CA TYR A 145 -18.76 6.01 -4.98
C TYR A 145 -17.99 6.38 -6.26
N SER A 146 -16.67 6.35 -6.29
CA SER A 146 -15.97 6.76 -7.51
C SER A 146 -14.93 5.76 -7.97
N PRO A 147 -15.11 5.18 -9.17
CA PRO A 147 -14.04 4.47 -9.87
C PRO A 147 -13.03 5.42 -10.54
N GLN A 148 -13.19 6.74 -10.47
CA GLN A 148 -12.56 7.64 -11.44
C GLN A 148 -11.75 8.83 -10.94
N GLU A 149 -11.63 9.12 -9.65
CA GLU A 149 -10.73 10.22 -9.21
C GLU A 149 -10.02 9.91 -7.90
N ALA A 150 -8.84 9.28 -8.02
CA ALA A 150 -7.87 9.30 -6.95
C ALA A 150 -7.16 10.67 -6.94
N THR A 151 -7.60 11.59 -6.10
CA THR A 151 -6.89 12.86 -5.90
C THR A 151 -5.72 12.59 -4.96
N VAL A 152 -4.52 12.49 -5.52
CA VAL A 152 -3.28 12.41 -4.73
C VAL A 152 -2.88 13.84 -4.37
N THR A 153 -2.95 14.18 -3.10
CA THR A 153 -2.48 15.48 -2.60
C THR A 153 -1.03 15.36 -2.14
N TYR A 154 -0.14 16.11 -2.78
CA TYR A 154 1.27 16.20 -2.39
C TYR A 154 1.43 17.37 -1.43
N LYS A 155 1.96 17.11 -0.22
CA LYS A 155 2.38 18.15 0.69
C LYS A 155 3.89 18.35 0.50
N ASN A 156 4.28 19.42 -0.17
CA ASN A 156 5.70 19.81 -0.28
C ASN A 156 6.13 20.35 1.09
N GLY A 157 7.10 19.67 1.71
CA GLY A 157 7.81 20.17 2.88
C GLY A 157 8.95 21.09 2.48
#